data_5fe38a5a4987eaf6c6b3e80f567c5f7e
#
_entry.id   5fe38a5a4987eaf6c6b3e80f567c5f7e
#
_cell.length_a   1.000
_cell.length_b   1.000
_cell.length_c   1.000
_cell.angle_alpha   90.00
_cell.angle_beta   90.00
_cell.angle_gamma   90.00
#
_symmetry.space_group_name_H-M   'P 1'
#
loop_
_entity.id
_entity.type
_entity.pdbx_description
1 polymer ?
#
loop_
_entity_poly.entity_id
_entity_poly.type
_entity_poly.pdbx_seq_one_letter_code
_entity_poly.pdbx_strand_id
1 'polypeptide(L)'
;MRKYLIIGAGGTGGTLGAYLARSGKDVSFIARGEHLAAMRRQGLRVKRIGDEFTVKPVKACPMEEYRDRPDVIFVCVKGYSLEPLIPFIQRVAHKNTIVIPILNIYGTGAALQKRLPGILVLDGCIYVAAQLEAPGVIRMSGDILRVVFGVRSAEEFRPELKEIEGELASCGIGGGLSEDIRRDALMKFSYVSPQGACGLYYGVSAGAIQREGECRNFFRDLVHEIDLLAKAQGIYFTEDIVKRNLDILDSLKPDMTTSMQKDIAAGKKSEADGLIFDVVRTAHRLHVCVPAYEKAAEKLREDLSGK
;
A
#
# COMPACT_ATOMS: atom_id res chain seq x y z
N MET A 1 13.83 -3.92 23.25
CA MET A 1 13.61 -4.31 21.83
C MET A 1 12.28 -3.74 21.40
N ARG A 2 12.22 -3.04 20.26
CA ARG A 2 10.98 -2.45 19.72
C ARG A 2 10.01 -3.54 19.28
N LYS A 3 8.73 -3.40 19.67
CA LYS A 3 7.66 -4.33 19.30
C LYS A 3 6.94 -3.84 18.06
N TYR A 4 6.92 -4.67 17.04
CA TYR A 4 6.23 -4.42 15.77
C TYR A 4 4.91 -5.18 15.70
N LEU A 5 3.85 -4.53 15.30
CA LEU A 5 2.57 -5.16 14.99
C LEU A 5 2.25 -4.98 13.50
N ILE A 6 2.05 -6.09 12.82
CA ILE A 6 1.61 -6.11 11.42
C ILE A 6 0.11 -6.38 11.38
N ILE A 7 -0.69 -5.39 11.02
CA ILE A 7 -2.14 -5.57 10.83
C ILE A 7 -2.42 -5.91 9.37
N GLY A 8 -2.74 -7.17 9.11
CA GLY A 8 -2.94 -7.71 7.76
C GLY A 8 -1.71 -8.46 7.26
N ALA A 9 -1.63 -9.76 7.55
CA ALA A 9 -0.53 -10.65 7.16
C ALA A 9 -0.64 -11.20 5.72
N GLY A 10 -1.27 -10.45 4.80
CA GLY A 10 -1.33 -10.79 3.37
C GLY A 10 0.03 -10.62 2.66
N GLY A 11 0.02 -10.58 1.33
CA GLY A 11 1.26 -10.45 0.54
C GLY A 11 2.17 -9.32 1.04
N THR A 12 1.64 -8.12 1.19
CA THR A 12 2.38 -6.93 1.62
C THR A 12 2.88 -7.04 3.07
N GLY A 13 1.94 -7.12 4.02
CA GLY A 13 2.30 -7.10 5.45
C GLY A 13 2.99 -8.37 5.91
N GLY A 14 2.61 -9.51 5.34
CA GLY A 14 3.31 -10.76 5.64
C GLY A 14 4.76 -10.74 5.17
N THR A 15 5.06 -10.18 3.98
CA THR A 15 6.44 -9.99 3.51
C THR A 15 7.20 -9.06 4.45
N LEU A 16 6.69 -7.86 4.72
CA LEU A 16 7.34 -6.89 5.60
C LEU A 16 7.64 -7.50 6.98
N GLY A 17 6.62 -8.10 7.62
CA GLY A 17 6.77 -8.70 8.93
C GLY A 17 7.70 -9.91 8.95
N ALA A 18 7.72 -10.72 7.88
CA ALA A 18 8.62 -11.85 7.77
C ALA A 18 10.11 -11.42 7.70
N TYR A 19 10.42 -10.36 6.97
CA TYR A 19 11.77 -9.80 6.93
C TYR A 19 12.21 -9.24 8.28
N LEU A 20 11.34 -8.51 8.98
CA LEU A 20 11.60 -8.04 10.34
C LEU A 20 11.84 -9.23 11.31
N ALA A 21 10.95 -10.23 11.28
CA ALA A 21 11.04 -11.38 12.18
C ALA A 21 12.26 -12.27 11.88
N ARG A 22 12.61 -12.49 10.60
CA ARG A 22 13.82 -13.21 10.19
C ARG A 22 15.09 -12.54 10.74
N SER A 23 15.08 -11.21 10.85
CA SER A 23 16.18 -10.41 11.38
C SER A 23 16.16 -10.29 12.91
N GLY A 24 15.35 -11.09 13.60
CA GLY A 24 15.31 -11.15 15.07
C GLY A 24 14.50 -10.03 15.74
N LYS A 25 13.70 -9.26 14.99
CA LYS A 25 12.81 -8.25 15.60
C LYS A 25 11.61 -8.91 16.27
N ASP A 26 11.07 -8.26 17.30
CA ASP A 26 9.84 -8.71 17.98
C ASP A 26 8.62 -8.31 17.15
N VAL A 27 8.09 -9.25 16.38
CA VAL A 27 7.00 -9.04 15.42
C VAL A 27 5.79 -9.89 15.78
N SER A 28 4.65 -9.23 15.89
CA SER A 28 3.34 -9.89 16.00
C SER A 28 2.51 -9.62 14.74
N PHE A 29 1.70 -10.59 14.35
CA PHE A 29 0.85 -10.48 13.17
C PHE A 29 -0.63 -10.59 13.55
N ILE A 30 -1.44 -9.68 13.03
CA ILE A 30 -2.90 -9.86 13.02
C ILE A 30 -3.28 -10.56 11.72
N ALA A 31 -3.80 -11.77 11.86
CA ALA A 31 -4.25 -12.61 10.77
C ALA A 31 -5.57 -13.33 11.15
N ARG A 32 -6.20 -13.98 10.17
CA ARG A 32 -7.48 -14.68 10.39
C ARG A 32 -7.59 -15.93 9.52
N GLY A 33 -8.59 -16.78 9.86
CA GLY A 33 -8.98 -17.94 9.06
C GLY A 33 -7.83 -18.95 8.86
N GLU A 34 -7.86 -19.61 7.72
CA GLU A 34 -6.88 -20.65 7.36
C GLU A 34 -5.44 -20.13 7.32
N HIS A 35 -5.26 -18.89 6.92
CA HIS A 35 -3.92 -18.27 6.90
C HIS A 35 -3.33 -18.18 8.31
N LEU A 36 -4.09 -17.73 9.30
CA LEU A 36 -3.66 -17.70 10.70
C LEU A 36 -3.36 -19.12 11.21
N ALA A 37 -4.24 -20.07 10.94
CA ALA A 37 -4.04 -21.46 11.36
C ALA A 37 -2.75 -22.05 10.78
N ALA A 38 -2.48 -21.79 9.50
CA ALA A 38 -1.26 -22.22 8.84
C ALA A 38 -0.01 -21.54 9.44
N MET A 39 -0.05 -20.22 9.66
CA MET A 39 1.05 -19.48 10.29
C MET A 39 1.40 -20.05 11.67
N ARG A 40 0.41 -20.34 12.51
CA ARG A 40 0.63 -20.94 13.85
C ARG A 40 1.23 -22.33 13.77
N ARG A 41 0.78 -23.17 12.84
CA ARG A 41 1.20 -24.58 12.73
C ARG A 41 2.57 -24.74 12.08
N GLN A 42 2.81 -24.07 10.97
CA GLN A 42 3.98 -24.30 10.11
C GLN A 42 4.89 -23.07 9.90
N GLY A 43 4.53 -21.92 10.47
CA GLY A 43 5.25 -20.67 10.28
C GLY A 43 4.76 -19.89 9.06
N LEU A 44 5.44 -18.79 8.77
CA LEU A 44 5.20 -17.94 7.61
C LEU A 44 6.36 -18.12 6.62
N ARG A 45 6.05 -18.71 5.46
CA ARG A 45 7.00 -18.96 4.39
C ARG A 45 6.95 -17.86 3.35
N VAL A 46 8.10 -17.32 2.99
CA VAL A 46 8.24 -16.34 1.90
C VAL A 46 9.08 -16.97 0.81
N LYS A 47 8.49 -17.10 -0.38
CA LYS A 47 9.15 -17.55 -1.60
C LYS A 47 9.49 -16.34 -2.45
N ARG A 48 10.72 -16.26 -2.93
CA ARG A 48 11.20 -15.26 -3.88
C ARG A 48 11.95 -15.94 -5.03
N ILE A 49 12.35 -15.19 -6.04
CA ILE A 49 13.09 -15.76 -7.16
C ILE A 49 14.42 -16.30 -6.65
N GLY A 50 14.64 -17.61 -6.82
CA GLY A 50 15.90 -18.29 -6.46
C GLY A 50 16.14 -18.51 -4.96
N ASP A 51 15.22 -18.10 -4.08
CA ASP A 51 15.39 -18.25 -2.62
C ASP A 51 14.02 -18.36 -1.91
N GLU A 52 14.02 -19.00 -0.75
CA GLU A 52 12.89 -19.02 0.15
C GLU A 52 13.33 -19.11 1.62
N PHE A 53 12.51 -18.61 2.52
CA PHE A 53 12.73 -18.76 3.95
C PHE A 53 11.41 -18.90 4.71
N THR A 54 11.50 -19.47 5.92
CA THR A 54 10.36 -19.63 6.80
C THR A 54 10.68 -19.01 8.16
N VAL A 55 9.78 -18.14 8.62
CA VAL A 55 9.79 -17.63 10.00
C VAL A 55 9.01 -18.62 10.85
N LYS A 56 9.66 -19.19 11.87
CA LYS A 56 9.05 -20.12 12.83
C LYS A 56 9.82 -20.09 14.14
N PRO A 57 9.18 -19.91 15.30
CA PRO A 57 7.73 -19.70 15.49
C PRO A 57 7.27 -18.32 15.00
N VAL A 58 5.96 -18.17 14.75
CA VAL A 58 5.33 -16.91 14.40
C VAL A 58 4.36 -16.49 15.50
N LYS A 59 4.52 -15.27 16.02
CA LYS A 59 3.53 -14.67 16.93
C LYS A 59 2.37 -14.13 16.07
N ALA A 60 1.30 -14.91 15.93
CA ALA A 60 0.13 -14.52 15.14
C ALA A 60 -1.17 -14.82 15.90
N CYS A 61 -2.11 -13.86 15.85
CA CYS A 61 -3.41 -13.99 16.49
C CYS A 61 -4.46 -13.14 15.76
N PRO A 62 -5.76 -13.37 15.99
CA PRO A 62 -6.80 -12.43 15.58
C PRO A 62 -6.79 -11.22 16.50
N MET A 63 -7.46 -10.13 16.09
CA MET A 63 -7.49 -8.86 16.85
C MET A 63 -7.99 -9.01 18.28
N GLU A 64 -8.95 -9.92 18.49
CA GLU A 64 -9.60 -10.16 19.78
C GLU A 64 -8.67 -10.81 20.80
N GLU A 65 -7.68 -11.57 20.33
CA GLU A 65 -6.69 -12.27 21.19
C GLU A 65 -5.44 -11.42 21.47
N TYR A 66 -5.19 -10.36 20.70
CA TYR A 66 -3.98 -9.56 20.89
C TYR A 66 -4.04 -8.73 22.19
N ARG A 67 -3.02 -8.86 23.04
CA ARG A 67 -2.97 -8.23 24.38
C ARG A 67 -1.73 -7.35 24.61
N ASP A 68 -0.78 -7.36 23.68
CA ASP A 68 0.46 -6.62 23.84
C ASP A 68 0.29 -5.13 23.46
N ARG A 69 1.31 -4.33 23.73
CA ARG A 69 1.39 -2.89 23.44
C ARG A 69 2.54 -2.64 22.46
N PRO A 70 2.25 -2.47 21.15
CA PRO A 70 3.29 -2.30 20.13
C PRO A 70 3.83 -0.88 20.12
N ASP A 71 5.14 -0.76 19.82
CA ASP A 71 5.79 0.52 19.59
C ASP A 71 5.52 1.03 18.16
N VAL A 72 5.46 0.11 17.20
CA VAL A 72 5.19 0.41 15.80
C VAL A 72 4.09 -0.50 15.26
N ILE A 73 3.09 0.10 14.61
CA ILE A 73 2.00 -0.60 13.94
C ILE A 73 2.08 -0.33 12.43
N PHE A 74 2.35 -1.35 11.64
CA PHE A 74 2.17 -1.28 10.19
C PHE A 74 0.75 -1.72 9.83
N VAL A 75 -0.02 -0.84 9.16
CA VAL A 75 -1.35 -1.16 8.66
C VAL A 75 -1.23 -1.56 7.19
N CYS A 76 -1.48 -2.84 6.92
CA CYS A 76 -1.26 -3.48 5.62
C CYS A 76 -2.52 -4.14 5.06
N VAL A 77 -3.69 -3.71 5.52
CA VAL A 77 -4.98 -4.20 5.03
C VAL A 77 -5.41 -3.47 3.77
N LYS A 78 -6.45 -3.93 3.13
CA LYS A 78 -7.14 -3.19 2.06
C LYS A 78 -7.93 -2.02 2.63
N GLY A 79 -8.06 -0.93 1.88
CA GLY A 79 -8.69 0.32 2.34
C GLY A 79 -10.09 0.14 2.94
N TYR A 80 -10.90 -0.73 2.36
CA TYR A 80 -12.24 -1.06 2.85
C TYR A 80 -12.27 -1.81 4.20
N SER A 81 -11.13 -2.18 4.74
CA SER A 81 -10.99 -2.87 6.04
C SER A 81 -10.42 -1.96 7.13
N LEU A 82 -10.30 -0.65 6.90
CA LEU A 82 -9.71 0.29 7.87
C LEU A 82 -10.64 0.60 9.05
N GLU A 83 -11.95 0.79 8.82
CA GLU A 83 -12.89 1.19 9.87
C GLU A 83 -12.88 0.27 11.10
N PRO A 84 -12.94 -1.06 10.95
CA PRO A 84 -12.88 -1.98 12.12
C PRO A 84 -11.55 -1.94 12.88
N LEU A 85 -10.49 -1.38 12.30
CA LEU A 85 -9.19 -1.32 12.94
C LEU A 85 -9.06 -0.15 13.93
N ILE A 86 -9.87 0.89 13.79
CA ILE A 86 -9.78 2.09 14.63
C ILE A 86 -9.92 1.74 16.11
N PRO A 87 -11.00 1.08 16.58
CA PRO A 87 -11.13 0.71 17.98
C PRO A 87 -10.06 -0.30 18.44
N PHE A 88 -9.59 -1.16 17.53
CA PHE A 88 -8.49 -2.07 17.85
C PHE A 88 -7.19 -1.32 18.10
N ILE A 89 -6.79 -0.41 17.22
CA ILE A 89 -5.58 0.40 17.37
C ILE A 89 -5.66 1.24 18.65
N GLN A 90 -6.79 1.89 18.91
CA GLN A 90 -7.02 2.65 20.14
C GLN A 90 -6.81 1.81 21.42
N ARG A 91 -7.25 0.55 21.40
CA ARG A 91 -7.11 -0.38 22.50
C ARG A 91 -5.66 -0.80 22.77
N VAL A 92 -4.89 -1.05 21.70
CA VAL A 92 -3.54 -1.64 21.82
C VAL A 92 -2.42 -0.60 21.81
N ALA A 93 -2.65 0.58 21.26
CA ALA A 93 -1.66 1.64 21.21
C ALA A 93 -1.40 2.25 22.60
N HIS A 94 -0.21 2.78 22.80
CA HIS A 94 0.17 3.64 23.90
C HIS A 94 0.63 5.02 23.35
N LYS A 95 0.91 5.98 24.23
CA LYS A 95 1.23 7.37 23.84
C LYS A 95 2.43 7.51 22.89
N ASN A 96 3.34 6.52 22.90
CA ASN A 96 4.52 6.51 22.04
C ASN A 96 4.38 5.59 20.82
N THR A 97 3.24 4.92 20.65
CA THR A 97 3.00 4.08 19.48
C THR A 97 2.99 4.93 18.20
N ILE A 98 3.67 4.46 17.18
CA ILE A 98 3.70 5.06 15.84
C ILE A 98 2.94 4.13 14.88
N VAL A 99 1.93 4.67 14.20
CA VAL A 99 1.12 3.92 13.23
C VAL A 99 1.54 4.33 11.82
N ILE A 100 1.89 3.36 11.00
CA ILE A 100 2.38 3.57 9.62
C ILE A 100 1.48 2.78 8.66
N PRO A 101 0.45 3.38 8.09
CA PRO A 101 -0.31 2.75 7.00
C PRO A 101 0.52 2.75 5.73
N ILE A 102 0.57 1.58 5.06
CA ILE A 102 1.34 1.38 3.83
C ILE A 102 0.47 0.85 2.69
N LEU A 103 -0.78 1.31 2.67
CA LEU A 103 -1.75 0.97 1.63
C LEU A 103 -1.37 1.63 0.28
N ASN A 104 -2.03 1.19 -0.79
CA ASN A 104 -1.88 1.82 -2.10
C ASN A 104 -2.71 3.11 -2.26
N ILE A 105 -3.59 3.40 -1.31
CA ILE A 105 -4.48 4.57 -1.31
C ILE A 105 -3.74 5.76 -0.71
N TYR A 106 -3.67 6.86 -1.46
CA TYR A 106 -3.06 8.11 -1.02
C TYR A 106 -3.88 8.77 0.09
N GLY A 107 -3.21 9.43 1.05
CA GLY A 107 -3.85 10.17 2.15
C GLY A 107 -4.42 9.30 3.29
N THR A 108 -4.17 8.00 3.27
CA THR A 108 -4.67 7.07 4.30
C THR A 108 -4.18 7.44 5.70
N GLY A 109 -2.92 7.88 5.85
CA GLY A 109 -2.38 8.29 7.15
C GLY A 109 -3.09 9.51 7.71
N ALA A 110 -3.28 10.54 6.90
CA ALA A 110 -4.00 11.75 7.30
C ALA A 110 -5.47 11.45 7.69
N ALA A 111 -6.12 10.53 6.97
CA ALA A 111 -7.48 10.09 7.29
C ALA A 111 -7.54 9.33 8.63
N LEU A 112 -6.61 8.43 8.87
CA LEU A 112 -6.51 7.69 10.13
C LEU A 112 -6.14 8.59 11.31
N GLN A 113 -5.25 9.58 11.11
CA GLN A 113 -4.85 10.52 12.17
C GLN A 113 -6.06 11.25 12.76
N LYS A 114 -7.02 11.65 11.94
CA LYS A 114 -8.27 12.29 12.41
C LYS A 114 -9.12 11.39 13.31
N ARG A 115 -8.99 10.07 13.15
CA ARG A 115 -9.76 9.06 13.88
C ARG A 115 -9.01 8.49 15.10
N LEU A 116 -7.69 8.77 15.19
CA LEU A 116 -6.80 8.28 16.25
C LEU A 116 -6.13 9.46 16.99
N PRO A 117 -6.91 10.29 17.68
CA PRO A 117 -6.35 11.43 18.42
C PRO A 117 -5.39 10.93 19.52
N GLY A 118 -4.26 11.63 19.71
CA GLY A 118 -3.26 11.29 20.70
C GLY A 118 -2.29 10.15 20.31
N ILE A 119 -2.50 9.52 19.14
CA ILE A 119 -1.58 8.51 18.58
C ILE A 119 -0.94 9.13 17.33
N LEU A 120 0.37 9.02 17.18
CA LEU A 120 1.03 9.48 15.96
C LEU A 120 0.76 8.52 14.81
N VAL A 121 0.07 9.01 13.78
CA VAL A 121 -0.16 8.28 12.53
C VAL A 121 0.60 8.97 11.41
N LEU A 122 1.57 8.31 10.82
CA LEU A 122 2.35 8.82 9.69
C LEU A 122 1.62 8.59 8.35
N ASP A 123 2.14 9.18 7.29
CA ASP A 123 1.89 8.68 5.94
C ASP A 123 3.01 7.72 5.54
N GLY A 124 2.66 6.73 4.70
CA GLY A 124 3.64 5.77 4.23
C GLY A 124 3.17 5.03 2.97
N CYS A 125 4.13 4.46 2.29
CA CYS A 125 3.88 3.58 1.15
C CYS A 125 4.93 2.47 1.09
N ILE A 126 4.61 1.40 0.36
CA ILE A 126 5.51 0.26 0.19
C ILE A 126 5.60 -0.14 -1.28
N TYR A 127 6.79 -0.44 -1.73
CA TYR A 127 7.07 -1.03 -3.03
C TYR A 127 7.39 -2.50 -2.82
N VAL A 128 6.47 -3.35 -3.19
CA VAL A 128 6.59 -4.81 -3.12
C VAL A 128 5.60 -5.44 -4.10
N ALA A 129 6.07 -6.42 -4.85
CA ALA A 129 5.20 -7.27 -5.65
C ALA A 129 5.08 -8.63 -4.94
N ALA A 130 4.08 -8.79 -4.09
CA ALA A 130 3.87 -9.99 -3.29
C ALA A 130 2.38 -10.33 -3.16
N GLN A 131 2.09 -11.62 -3.11
CA GLN A 131 0.73 -12.12 -2.95
C GLN A 131 0.72 -13.35 -2.02
N LEU A 132 -0.42 -13.59 -1.40
CA LEU A 132 -0.68 -14.83 -0.69
C LEU A 132 -0.87 -15.95 -1.74
N GLU A 133 0.07 -16.89 -1.78
CA GLU A 133 0.03 -18.04 -2.70
C GLU A 133 -0.87 -19.15 -2.15
N ALA A 134 -0.72 -19.40 -0.84
CA ALA A 134 -1.51 -20.36 -0.08
C ALA A 134 -1.52 -19.94 1.40
N PRO A 135 -2.39 -20.49 2.24
CA PRO A 135 -2.33 -20.27 3.68
C PRO A 135 -0.92 -20.50 4.25
N GLY A 136 -0.33 -19.48 4.90
CA GLY A 136 1.02 -19.54 5.44
C GLY A 136 2.15 -19.33 4.41
N VAL A 137 1.84 -19.12 3.11
CA VAL A 137 2.85 -19.01 2.06
C VAL A 137 2.65 -17.72 1.25
N ILE A 138 3.67 -16.90 1.21
CA ILE A 138 3.72 -15.66 0.41
C ILE A 138 4.68 -15.87 -0.75
N ARG A 139 4.30 -15.42 -1.94
CA ARG A 139 5.16 -15.34 -3.13
C ARG A 139 5.47 -13.90 -3.44
N MET A 140 6.76 -13.57 -3.48
CA MET A 140 7.27 -12.33 -4.06
C MET A 140 7.57 -12.56 -5.55
N SER A 141 7.12 -11.64 -6.39
CA SER A 141 7.33 -11.69 -7.86
C SER A 141 8.54 -10.88 -8.31
N GLY A 142 9.29 -10.29 -7.39
CA GLY A 142 10.50 -9.51 -7.61
C GLY A 142 11.27 -9.33 -6.32
N ASP A 143 12.43 -8.67 -6.40
CA ASP A 143 13.34 -8.50 -5.25
C ASP A 143 13.13 -7.17 -4.50
N ILE A 144 12.25 -6.31 -5.01
CA ILE A 144 11.99 -5.01 -4.39
C ILE A 144 11.15 -5.19 -3.13
N LEU A 145 11.71 -4.77 -2.00
CA LEU A 145 11.01 -4.54 -0.75
C LEU A 145 11.48 -3.20 -0.19
N ARG A 146 10.66 -2.16 -0.33
CA ARG A 146 11.01 -0.80 0.06
C ARG A 146 9.84 -0.13 0.74
N VAL A 147 10.04 0.37 1.95
CA VAL A 147 9.07 1.14 2.73
C VAL A 147 9.51 2.59 2.78
N VAL A 148 8.65 3.51 2.40
CA VAL A 148 8.86 4.95 2.55
C VAL A 148 7.77 5.47 3.49
N PHE A 149 8.16 6.21 4.51
CA PHE A 149 7.24 6.76 5.49
C PHE A 149 7.76 8.12 5.96
N GLY A 150 6.89 8.93 6.54
CA GLY A 150 7.31 10.25 7.02
C GLY A 150 6.20 11.03 7.70
N VAL A 151 6.61 12.19 8.22
CA VAL A 151 5.73 13.16 8.87
C VAL A 151 5.14 14.14 7.86
N ARG A 152 3.96 14.66 8.13
CA ARG A 152 3.31 15.71 7.32
C ARG A 152 3.72 17.11 7.72
N SER A 153 4.20 17.26 8.96
CA SER A 153 4.74 18.53 9.48
C SER A 153 5.89 18.26 10.45
N ALA A 154 6.69 19.28 10.71
CA ALA A 154 7.85 19.19 11.60
C ALA A 154 7.47 18.83 13.05
N GLU A 155 6.27 19.22 13.50
CA GLU A 155 5.76 18.94 14.86
C GLU A 155 5.47 17.45 15.08
N GLU A 156 5.23 16.70 14.02
CA GLU A 156 5.04 15.24 14.10
C GLU A 156 6.36 14.49 14.25
N PHE A 157 7.50 15.13 14.00
CA PHE A 157 8.80 14.46 14.02
C PHE A 157 9.17 13.96 15.42
N ARG A 158 9.64 12.72 15.47
CA ARG A 158 10.19 12.09 16.67
C ARG A 158 11.52 11.41 16.33
N PRO A 159 12.53 11.46 17.22
CA PRO A 159 13.83 10.80 16.99
C PRO A 159 13.73 9.30 16.65
N GLU A 160 12.72 8.61 17.22
CA GLU A 160 12.44 7.20 17.01
C GLU A 160 12.18 6.86 15.53
N LEU A 161 11.81 7.83 14.70
CA LEU A 161 11.60 7.61 13.25
C LEU A 161 12.91 7.26 12.55
N LYS A 162 14.03 7.87 12.94
CA LYS A 162 15.36 7.51 12.42
C LYS A 162 15.81 6.13 12.89
N GLU A 163 15.45 5.76 14.11
CA GLU A 163 15.74 4.41 14.61
C GLU A 163 14.95 3.35 13.83
N ILE A 164 13.65 3.61 13.56
CA ILE A 164 12.80 2.72 12.74
C ILE A 164 13.41 2.58 11.35
N GLU A 165 13.84 3.67 10.73
CA GLU A 165 14.53 3.64 9.43
C GLU A 165 15.76 2.73 9.46
N GLY A 166 16.64 2.91 10.44
CA GLY A 166 17.84 2.08 10.62
C GLY A 166 17.49 0.60 10.88
N GLU A 167 16.43 0.34 11.64
CA GLU A 167 15.97 -1.02 11.89
C GLU A 167 15.42 -1.68 10.60
N LEU A 168 14.63 -0.96 9.80
CA LEU A 168 14.15 -1.46 8.48
C LEU A 168 15.32 -1.77 7.56
N ALA A 169 16.28 -0.85 7.44
CA ALA A 169 17.47 -1.05 6.62
C ALA A 169 18.29 -2.27 7.06
N SER A 170 18.49 -2.46 8.37
CA SER A 170 19.21 -3.63 8.92
C SER A 170 18.51 -4.96 8.65
N CYS A 171 17.20 -4.92 8.33
CA CYS A 171 16.41 -6.09 7.96
C CYS A 171 16.35 -6.33 6.45
N GLY A 172 17.13 -5.58 5.64
CA GLY A 172 17.10 -5.67 4.18
C GLY A 172 15.85 -5.05 3.54
N ILE A 173 15.19 -4.15 4.26
CA ILE A 173 14.02 -3.39 3.77
C ILE A 173 14.53 -2.01 3.35
N GLY A 174 14.49 -1.74 2.06
CA GLY A 174 14.94 -0.45 1.50
C GLY A 174 13.94 0.68 1.77
N GLY A 175 14.28 1.88 1.30
CA GLY A 175 13.47 3.08 1.51
C GLY A 175 13.95 3.87 2.72
N GLY A 176 13.04 4.31 3.57
CA GLY A 176 13.35 5.02 4.79
C GLY A 176 12.45 6.19 5.08
N LEU A 177 12.93 7.09 5.94
CA LEU A 177 12.25 8.31 6.35
C LEU A 177 12.30 9.34 5.21
N SER A 178 11.14 9.73 4.74
CA SER A 178 10.99 10.72 3.66
C SER A 178 11.12 12.14 4.19
N GLU A 179 11.78 13.00 3.41
CA GLU A 179 11.82 14.44 3.66
C GLU A 179 10.49 15.12 3.25
N ASP A 180 9.75 14.51 2.32
CA ASP A 180 8.44 14.96 1.86
C ASP A 180 7.56 13.77 1.51
N ILE A 181 6.96 13.18 2.53
CA ILE A 181 6.13 11.99 2.38
C ILE A 181 4.88 12.22 1.54
N ARG A 182 4.36 13.45 1.52
CA ARG A 182 3.20 13.77 0.70
C ARG A 182 3.54 13.61 -0.79
N ARG A 183 4.69 14.13 -1.21
CA ARG A 183 5.20 13.98 -2.57
C ARG A 183 5.53 12.53 -2.89
N ASP A 184 6.27 11.84 -2.01
CA ASP A 184 6.76 10.49 -2.28
C ASP A 184 5.63 9.45 -2.34
N ALA A 185 4.63 9.58 -1.46
CA ALA A 185 3.44 8.73 -1.48
C ALA A 185 2.57 9.02 -2.72
N LEU A 186 2.43 10.31 -3.11
CA LEU A 186 1.67 10.67 -4.30
C LEU A 186 2.41 10.25 -5.58
N MET A 187 3.73 10.29 -5.60
CA MET A 187 4.55 9.78 -6.69
C MET A 187 4.31 8.28 -6.91
N LYS A 188 4.23 7.48 -5.85
CA LYS A 188 3.84 6.07 -5.99
C LYS A 188 2.40 5.92 -6.48
N PHE A 189 1.49 6.69 -5.91
CA PHE A 189 0.07 6.66 -6.27
C PHE A 189 -0.15 7.00 -7.75
N SER A 190 0.62 7.97 -8.29
CA SER A 190 0.55 8.41 -9.69
C SER A 190 0.87 7.32 -10.73
N TYR A 191 1.45 6.21 -10.29
CA TYR A 191 1.65 5.03 -11.13
C TYR A 191 0.54 3.99 -10.88
N VAL A 192 0.29 3.66 -9.60
CA VAL A 192 -0.60 2.55 -9.22
C VAL A 192 -2.04 2.78 -9.63
N SER A 193 -2.54 4.01 -9.41
CA SER A 193 -3.92 4.39 -9.73
C SER A 193 -4.15 4.45 -11.24
N PRO A 194 -3.36 5.20 -12.05
CA PRO A 194 -3.51 5.24 -13.50
C PRO A 194 -3.40 3.88 -14.18
N GLN A 195 -2.44 3.03 -13.79
CA GLN A 195 -2.29 1.70 -14.36
C GLN A 195 -3.55 0.85 -14.12
N GLY A 196 -4.09 0.91 -12.90
CA GLY A 196 -5.32 0.19 -12.57
C GLY A 196 -6.54 0.73 -13.29
N ALA A 197 -6.69 2.06 -13.36
CA ALA A 197 -7.79 2.72 -14.04
C ALA A 197 -7.78 2.44 -15.55
N CYS A 198 -6.64 2.61 -16.22
CA CYS A 198 -6.47 2.32 -17.65
C CYS A 198 -6.71 0.84 -17.96
N GLY A 199 -6.12 -0.06 -17.16
CA GLY A 199 -6.26 -1.49 -17.33
C GLY A 199 -7.70 -2.00 -17.15
N LEU A 200 -8.48 -1.39 -16.25
CA LEU A 200 -9.92 -1.69 -16.10
C LEU A 200 -10.76 -1.08 -17.19
N TYR A 201 -10.50 0.16 -17.59
CA TYR A 201 -11.27 0.86 -18.63
C TYR A 201 -11.25 0.12 -19.95
N TYR A 202 -10.07 -0.35 -20.38
CA TYR A 202 -9.89 -1.09 -21.64
C TYR A 202 -9.95 -2.63 -21.49
N GLY A 203 -9.98 -3.16 -20.27
CA GLY A 203 -9.92 -4.60 -20.02
C GLY A 203 -8.58 -5.24 -20.39
N VAL A 204 -7.45 -4.53 -20.22
CA VAL A 204 -6.13 -4.92 -20.74
C VAL A 204 -5.06 -5.05 -19.66
N SER A 205 -3.98 -5.77 -20.01
CA SER A 205 -2.73 -5.84 -19.23
C SER A 205 -1.73 -4.76 -19.66
N ALA A 206 -0.58 -4.68 -19.00
CA ALA A 206 0.47 -3.69 -19.26
C ALA A 206 0.91 -3.66 -20.74
N GLY A 207 1.02 -4.81 -21.39
CA GLY A 207 1.48 -4.91 -22.78
C GLY A 207 0.64 -4.19 -23.82
N ALA A 208 -0.65 -3.98 -23.58
CA ALA A 208 -1.47 -3.15 -24.44
C ALA A 208 -1.21 -1.65 -24.22
N ILE A 209 -0.94 -1.25 -22.98
CA ILE A 209 -0.67 0.14 -22.61
C ILE A 209 0.76 0.55 -23.03
N GLN A 210 1.69 -0.40 -23.13
CA GLN A 210 3.06 -0.18 -23.61
C GLN A 210 3.13 0.23 -25.08
N ARG A 211 2.15 -0.20 -25.89
CA ARG A 211 2.08 0.13 -27.32
C ARG A 211 1.54 1.54 -27.55
N GLU A 212 2.08 2.26 -28.52
CA GLU A 212 1.49 3.54 -28.95
C GLU A 212 0.05 3.35 -29.38
N GLY A 213 -0.82 4.31 -29.03
CA GLY A 213 -2.24 4.29 -29.31
C GLY A 213 -3.11 4.77 -28.16
N GLU A 214 -4.40 4.52 -28.24
CA GLU A 214 -5.41 5.07 -27.32
C GLU A 214 -5.17 4.69 -25.85
N CYS A 215 -4.83 3.41 -25.57
CA CYS A 215 -4.57 2.97 -24.20
C CYS A 215 -3.40 3.72 -23.57
N ARG A 216 -2.31 3.93 -24.33
CA ARG A 216 -1.12 4.65 -23.83
C ARG A 216 -1.42 6.12 -23.63
N ASN A 217 -2.16 6.75 -24.54
CA ASN A 217 -2.57 8.14 -24.40
C ASN A 217 -3.48 8.32 -23.19
N PHE A 218 -4.45 7.45 -22.99
CA PHE A 218 -5.32 7.47 -21.82
C PHE A 218 -4.54 7.30 -20.50
N PHE A 219 -3.53 6.43 -20.48
CA PHE A 219 -2.64 6.32 -19.31
C PHE A 219 -1.87 7.62 -19.06
N ARG A 220 -1.36 8.28 -20.12
CA ARG A 220 -0.70 9.60 -20.00
C ARG A 220 -1.64 10.64 -19.40
N ASP A 221 -2.88 10.69 -19.88
CA ASP A 221 -3.90 11.62 -19.39
C ASP A 221 -4.18 11.39 -17.92
N LEU A 222 -4.39 10.14 -17.49
CA LEU A 222 -4.60 9.77 -16.08
C LEU A 222 -3.43 10.20 -15.19
N VAL A 223 -2.17 9.99 -15.64
CA VAL A 223 -0.99 10.43 -14.89
C VAL A 223 -0.91 11.95 -14.83
N HIS A 224 -1.19 12.64 -15.94
CA HIS A 224 -1.21 14.09 -15.99
C HIS A 224 -2.27 14.69 -15.05
N GLU A 225 -3.44 14.08 -14.94
CA GLU A 225 -4.50 14.51 -14.03
C GLU A 225 -4.06 14.37 -12.55
N ILE A 226 -3.27 13.35 -12.20
CA ILE A 226 -2.64 13.28 -10.86
C ILE A 226 -1.64 14.41 -10.64
N ASP A 227 -0.88 14.82 -11.65
CA ASP A 227 0.03 15.98 -11.55
C ASP A 227 -0.73 17.29 -11.31
N LEU A 228 -1.86 17.49 -11.99
CA LEU A 228 -2.75 18.63 -11.74
C LEU A 228 -3.29 18.63 -10.31
N LEU A 229 -3.71 17.47 -9.81
CA LEU A 229 -4.16 17.32 -8.43
C LEU A 229 -3.05 17.52 -7.41
N ALA A 230 -1.82 17.11 -7.71
CA ALA A 230 -0.65 17.39 -6.89
C ALA A 230 -0.43 18.90 -6.76
N LYS A 231 -0.36 19.61 -7.89
CA LYS A 231 -0.16 21.05 -7.94
C LYS A 231 -1.25 21.83 -7.19
N ALA A 232 -2.51 21.41 -7.33
CA ALA A 232 -3.64 22.01 -6.60
C ALA A 232 -3.53 21.81 -5.07
N GLN A 233 -2.77 20.82 -4.62
CA GLN A 233 -2.48 20.56 -3.21
C GLN A 233 -1.14 21.16 -2.74
N GLY A 234 -0.45 21.94 -3.60
CA GLY A 234 0.87 22.51 -3.32
C GLY A 234 1.99 21.47 -3.30
N ILE A 235 1.80 20.34 -3.98
CA ILE A 235 2.79 19.27 -4.10
C ILE A 235 3.40 19.35 -5.51
N TYR A 236 4.72 19.43 -5.58
CA TYR A 236 5.45 19.54 -6.84
C TYR A 236 6.43 18.37 -6.97
N PHE A 237 6.32 17.64 -8.07
CA PHE A 237 7.27 16.60 -8.40
C PHE A 237 8.59 17.20 -8.89
N THR A 238 9.70 16.58 -8.58
CA THR A 238 11.04 17.04 -8.97
C THR A 238 11.46 16.57 -10.36
N GLU A 239 10.63 15.73 -10.99
CA GLU A 239 10.85 15.14 -12.31
C GLU A 239 9.55 15.11 -13.10
N ASP A 240 9.64 14.90 -14.42
CA ASP A 240 8.47 14.66 -15.27
C ASP A 240 7.82 13.32 -14.89
N ILE A 241 6.69 13.42 -14.20
CA ILE A 241 6.00 12.25 -13.65
C ILE A 241 5.34 11.40 -14.76
N VAL A 242 4.97 12.02 -15.89
CA VAL A 242 4.40 11.28 -17.04
C VAL A 242 5.48 10.42 -17.66
N LYS A 243 6.63 11.02 -17.96
CA LYS A 243 7.77 10.29 -18.50
C LYS A 243 8.20 9.17 -17.57
N ARG A 244 8.40 9.47 -16.28
CA ARG A 244 8.76 8.47 -15.26
C ARG A 244 7.80 7.28 -15.24
N ASN A 245 6.49 7.52 -15.23
CA ASN A 245 5.50 6.47 -15.14
C ASN A 245 5.39 5.65 -16.44
N LEU A 246 5.66 6.26 -17.59
CA LEU A 246 5.81 5.53 -18.86
C LEU A 246 7.05 4.63 -18.83
N ASP A 247 8.20 5.13 -18.36
CA ASP A 247 9.42 4.33 -18.23
C ASP A 247 9.21 3.11 -17.30
N ILE A 248 8.48 3.30 -16.18
CA ILE A 248 8.10 2.19 -15.29
C ILE A 248 7.19 1.20 -16.03
N LEU A 249 6.15 1.68 -16.69
CA LEU A 249 5.21 0.84 -17.45
C LEU A 249 5.94 0.01 -18.50
N ASP A 250 6.85 0.61 -19.26
CA ASP A 250 7.60 -0.02 -20.34
C ASP A 250 8.59 -1.08 -19.82
N SER A 251 9.01 -0.98 -18.55
CA SER A 251 9.86 -1.98 -17.89
C SER A 251 9.12 -3.24 -17.41
N LEU A 252 7.79 -3.22 -17.40
CA LEU A 252 7.00 -4.36 -16.92
C LEU A 252 6.94 -5.50 -17.94
N LYS A 253 6.67 -6.70 -17.43
CA LYS A 253 6.26 -7.80 -18.30
C LYS A 253 4.88 -7.49 -18.91
N PRO A 254 4.66 -7.80 -20.21
CA PRO A 254 3.41 -7.45 -20.90
C PRO A 254 2.13 -8.03 -20.30
N ASP A 255 2.22 -9.16 -19.61
CA ASP A 255 1.09 -9.84 -18.96
C ASP A 255 0.74 -9.30 -17.57
N MET A 256 1.51 -8.33 -17.07
CA MET A 256 1.28 -7.77 -15.74
C MET A 256 -0.04 -7.01 -15.65
N THR A 257 -0.77 -7.29 -14.57
CA THR A 257 -1.99 -6.59 -14.16
C THR A 257 -1.87 -6.11 -12.72
N THR A 258 -2.68 -5.13 -12.32
CA THR A 258 -2.71 -4.64 -10.94
C THR A 258 -3.46 -5.57 -10.00
N SER A 259 -3.23 -5.43 -8.68
CA SER A 259 -4.01 -6.16 -7.68
C SER A 259 -5.50 -5.85 -7.76
N MET A 260 -5.86 -4.59 -8.08
CA MET A 260 -7.26 -4.16 -8.25
C MET A 260 -7.95 -4.89 -9.41
N GLN A 261 -7.28 -5.02 -10.55
CA GLN A 261 -7.80 -5.78 -11.70
C GLN A 261 -8.00 -7.26 -11.34
N LYS A 262 -7.03 -7.87 -10.64
CA LYS A 262 -7.13 -9.27 -10.18
C LYS A 262 -8.28 -9.48 -9.21
N ASP A 263 -8.48 -8.56 -8.26
CA ASP A 263 -9.56 -8.64 -7.29
C ASP A 263 -10.93 -8.56 -7.99
N ILE A 264 -11.12 -7.61 -8.93
CA ILE A 264 -12.36 -7.45 -9.70
C ILE A 264 -12.62 -8.67 -10.61
N ALA A 265 -11.61 -9.16 -11.31
CA ALA A 265 -11.72 -10.34 -12.16
C ALA A 265 -12.10 -11.60 -11.36
N ALA A 266 -11.65 -11.68 -10.10
CA ALA A 266 -12.00 -12.76 -9.17
C ALA A 266 -13.34 -12.54 -8.44
N GLY A 267 -14.13 -11.52 -8.77
CA GLY A 267 -15.38 -11.17 -8.09
C GLY A 267 -15.18 -10.74 -6.63
N LYS A 268 -13.97 -10.32 -6.25
CA LYS A 268 -13.66 -9.89 -4.89
C LYS A 268 -13.83 -8.38 -4.73
N LYS A 269 -14.07 -7.95 -3.48
CA LYS A 269 -14.05 -6.53 -3.14
C LYS A 269 -12.67 -5.94 -3.46
N SER A 270 -12.65 -4.84 -4.21
CA SER A 270 -11.45 -4.16 -4.68
C SER A 270 -11.23 -2.82 -3.99
N GLU A 271 -10.08 -2.17 -4.26
CA GLU A 271 -9.75 -0.83 -3.78
C GLU A 271 -10.14 0.28 -4.78
N ALA A 272 -11.08 0.00 -5.70
CA ALA A 272 -11.53 0.95 -6.72
C ALA A 272 -12.02 2.28 -6.10
N ASP A 273 -12.64 2.22 -4.92
CA ASP A 273 -13.10 3.43 -4.23
C ASP A 273 -11.94 4.40 -3.94
N GLY A 274 -10.86 3.91 -3.32
CA GLY A 274 -9.72 4.75 -2.97
C GLY A 274 -8.75 5.02 -4.13
N LEU A 275 -8.74 4.17 -5.16
CA LEU A 275 -7.80 4.29 -6.28
C LEU A 275 -8.37 5.04 -7.48
N ILE A 276 -9.70 5.08 -7.66
CA ILE A 276 -10.34 5.73 -8.80
C ILE A 276 -11.38 6.76 -8.33
N PHE A 277 -12.39 6.33 -7.58
CA PHE A 277 -13.50 7.23 -7.22
C PHE A 277 -13.06 8.36 -6.29
N ASP A 278 -12.11 8.12 -5.38
CA ASP A 278 -11.60 9.16 -4.49
C ASP A 278 -10.75 10.22 -5.22
N VAL A 279 -10.12 9.86 -6.33
CA VAL A 279 -9.44 10.83 -7.22
C VAL A 279 -10.46 11.82 -7.77
N VAL A 280 -11.59 11.34 -8.31
CA VAL A 280 -12.67 12.19 -8.83
C VAL A 280 -13.28 13.04 -7.72
N ARG A 281 -13.58 12.47 -6.54
CA ARG A 281 -14.08 13.24 -5.39
C ARG A 281 -13.11 14.33 -4.94
N THR A 282 -11.81 14.04 -4.96
CA THR A 282 -10.77 15.01 -4.58
C THR A 282 -10.64 16.12 -5.63
N ALA A 283 -10.70 15.77 -6.91
CA ALA A 283 -10.69 16.72 -8.00
C ALA A 283 -11.85 17.71 -7.90
N HIS A 284 -13.06 17.22 -7.65
CA HIS A 284 -14.24 18.09 -7.47
C HIS A 284 -14.06 19.05 -6.28
N ARG A 285 -13.52 18.57 -5.12
CA ARG A 285 -13.25 19.43 -3.95
C ARG A 285 -12.21 20.50 -4.22
N LEU A 286 -11.24 20.21 -5.10
CA LEU A 286 -10.15 21.12 -5.46
C LEU A 286 -10.42 21.93 -6.72
N HIS A 287 -11.59 21.75 -7.33
CA HIS A 287 -11.97 22.38 -8.61
C HIS A 287 -10.97 22.11 -9.74
N VAL A 288 -10.44 20.87 -9.80
CA VAL A 288 -9.54 20.39 -10.83
C VAL A 288 -10.32 19.53 -11.83
N CYS A 289 -10.11 19.76 -13.12
CA CYS A 289 -10.72 18.98 -14.20
C CYS A 289 -9.94 17.66 -14.39
N VAL A 290 -10.63 16.51 -14.33
CA VAL A 290 -10.03 15.16 -14.46
C VAL A 290 -10.87 14.27 -15.38
N PRO A 291 -11.05 14.64 -16.66
CA PRO A 291 -11.95 13.93 -17.58
C PRO A 291 -11.57 12.47 -17.83
N ALA A 292 -10.30 12.11 -17.78
CA ALA A 292 -9.87 10.70 -17.94
C ALA A 292 -10.28 9.86 -16.73
N TYR A 293 -10.09 10.37 -15.51
CA TYR A 293 -10.57 9.69 -14.30
C TYR A 293 -12.10 9.61 -14.23
N GLU A 294 -12.81 10.65 -14.66
CA GLU A 294 -14.28 10.63 -14.72
C GLU A 294 -14.78 9.52 -15.65
N LYS A 295 -14.22 9.42 -16.86
CA LYS A 295 -14.51 8.32 -17.81
C LYS A 295 -14.22 6.94 -17.21
N ALA A 296 -13.06 6.77 -16.57
CA ALA A 296 -12.69 5.52 -15.93
C ALA A 296 -13.66 5.16 -14.78
N ALA A 297 -14.07 6.14 -13.99
CA ALA A 297 -15.01 5.97 -12.89
C ALA A 297 -16.42 5.62 -13.39
N GLU A 298 -16.90 6.27 -14.44
CA GLU A 298 -18.20 5.98 -15.05
C GLU A 298 -18.27 4.55 -15.59
N LYS A 299 -17.31 4.18 -16.43
CA LYS A 299 -17.20 2.82 -16.97
C LYS A 299 -17.16 1.76 -15.86
N LEU A 300 -16.39 2.01 -14.82
CA LEU A 300 -16.29 1.06 -13.71
C LEU A 300 -17.60 0.95 -12.90
N ARG A 301 -18.37 2.02 -12.74
CA ARG A 301 -19.72 1.97 -12.10
C ARG A 301 -20.67 1.10 -12.92
N GLU A 302 -20.68 1.27 -14.25
CA GLU A 302 -21.50 0.43 -15.16
C GLU A 302 -21.15 -1.05 -15.04
N ASP A 303 -19.85 -1.38 -15.09
CA ASP A 303 -19.35 -2.75 -15.00
C ASP A 303 -19.63 -3.41 -13.63
N LEU A 304 -19.71 -2.63 -12.55
CA LEU A 304 -20.05 -3.13 -11.21
C LEU A 304 -21.56 -3.22 -10.96
N SER A 305 -22.38 -2.39 -11.61
CA SER A 305 -23.83 -2.41 -11.49
C SER A 305 -24.53 -3.44 -12.39
N GLY A 306 -23.88 -3.88 -13.45
CA GLY A 306 -24.36 -4.92 -14.36
C GLY A 306 -24.08 -6.35 -13.92
N LYS A 307 -23.45 -6.52 -12.73
CA LYS A 307 -23.19 -7.82 -12.08
C LYS A 307 -24.05 -8.01 -10.85
#